data_c520758266c73579f2bea2ff23a9fec1
#
_entry.id   c520758266c73579f2bea2ff23a9fec1
#
_cell.length_a   1.000
_cell.length_b   1.000
_cell.length_c   1.000
_cell.angle_alpha   90.00
_cell.angle_beta   90.00
_cell.angle_gamma   90.00
#
_symmetry.space_group_name_H-M   'P 1'
#
loop_
_entity.id
_entity.type
_entity.pdbx_description
1 polymer ?
#
loop_
_entity_poly.entity_id
_entity_poly.type
_entity_poly.pdbx_seq_one_letter_code
_entity_poly.pdbx_strand_id
1 'polypeptide(L)'
;MAFTHLLSPMKVGNKVYKNRIVSAPMAFSLVAQNPMAAEVSYRKLEGPAKGGNACVILGETDVNFRDAVRIPGFKPFDFAKPEEDMATFNAVKTYADRIKRHDCIALAELVHCGKEKVPFNDQQEAIGPVACTNSAGVPVRAMTKDDMDRIANDFAVAATYMQKAGFDGILVHGGHGFIFTQYLSPLMNTRTDEYGGSLENRAKFPIQICKAIREAVGPDFLFELRIDGTDHQPGGITPQETGEFIQMVEKYITSVHVTCGIYEESVKSGTESSMFHEHGLNIEPASIIKKYTSLPVGAVGGINSPEQVDQAIVDGKIDFAIFGRQMLADPYFAQKCMDGDEAQIRRCLRCYKCFPGSPEEGYDDLPFTSEQLAVYVGHCTINPLAHLPFDIDQLPAAEKGSQKVLIVGGGIAGIQAAITAAERGHKVTLAEKSDKLGGLLYFTDVDIDKPDLRNFKDMMIREVKRHDVEILMNTEVTPEFIKEFAPDAVLIATGSVPACPPINGIENAHQAMSVYDGTCEPGKKVVMIGGGLVGCETGLYLQKTGHEVTVVEMLDRVANESFGMYREALVWEMEKNNMTMLPKTKCLEITPNSV
;
A
#
# COMPACT_ATOMS: atom_id res chain seq x y z
N MET A 1 18.23 -23.47 -0.81
CA MET A 1 17.20 -22.43 -0.55
C MET A 1 17.78 -21.11 -1.02
N ALA A 2 17.11 -20.40 -1.89
CA ALA A 2 17.34 -19.00 -2.12
C ALA A 2 16.93 -18.21 -0.84
N PHE A 3 17.46 -17.02 -0.63
CA PHE A 3 17.09 -16.12 0.48
C PHE A 3 17.33 -16.67 1.89
N THR A 4 18.48 -17.29 2.13
CA THR A 4 18.79 -17.93 3.42
C THR A 4 18.81 -16.95 4.59
N HIS A 5 19.14 -15.69 4.39
CA HIS A 5 19.15 -14.67 5.44
C HIS A 5 17.76 -14.15 5.75
N LEU A 6 16.95 -13.85 4.72
CA LEU A 6 15.55 -13.44 4.86
C LEU A 6 14.70 -14.51 5.56
N LEU A 7 14.98 -15.79 5.28
CA LEU A 7 14.25 -16.95 5.84
C LEU A 7 14.84 -17.45 7.16
N SER A 8 15.95 -16.86 7.66
CA SER A 8 16.52 -17.24 8.95
C SER A 8 15.72 -16.70 10.13
N PRO A 9 15.65 -17.43 11.26
CA PRO A 9 14.98 -16.93 12.46
C PRO A 9 15.73 -15.72 13.06
N MET A 10 14.98 -14.89 13.80
CA MET A 10 15.51 -13.71 14.47
C MET A 10 14.89 -13.57 15.87
N LYS A 11 15.70 -13.18 16.85
CA LYS A 11 15.22 -12.90 18.21
C LYS A 11 14.76 -11.46 18.31
N VAL A 12 13.53 -11.25 18.82
CA VAL A 12 12.96 -9.93 19.13
C VAL A 12 12.43 -9.99 20.57
N GLY A 13 13.03 -9.22 21.47
CA GLY A 13 12.71 -9.32 22.89
C GLY A 13 12.87 -10.75 23.44
N ASN A 14 11.80 -11.31 23.99
CA ASN A 14 11.72 -12.68 24.48
C ASN A 14 11.14 -13.69 23.49
N LYS A 15 10.79 -13.26 22.26
CA LYS A 15 10.23 -14.10 21.19
C LYS A 15 11.25 -14.40 20.10
N VAL A 16 10.95 -15.43 19.31
CA VAL A 16 11.70 -15.77 18.09
C VAL A 16 10.77 -15.62 16.89
N TYR A 17 11.11 -14.75 15.98
CA TYR A 17 10.49 -14.63 14.67
C TYR A 17 11.04 -15.75 13.78
N LYS A 18 10.16 -16.59 13.22
CA LYS A 18 10.54 -17.77 12.41
C LYS A 18 11.29 -17.43 11.11
N ASN A 19 11.13 -16.21 10.62
CA ASN A 19 11.88 -15.61 9.51
C ASN A 19 11.91 -14.08 9.70
N ARG A 20 12.41 -13.33 8.71
CA ARG A 20 12.56 -11.87 8.78
C ARG A 20 11.54 -11.11 7.95
N ILE A 21 10.36 -11.73 7.72
CA ILE A 21 9.26 -11.17 6.93
C ILE A 21 8.13 -10.76 7.87
N VAL A 22 7.87 -9.45 7.94
CA VAL A 22 6.85 -8.84 8.80
C VAL A 22 5.79 -8.18 7.92
N SER A 23 4.51 -8.43 8.21
CA SER A 23 3.39 -7.73 7.58
C SER A 23 3.15 -6.41 8.29
N ALA A 24 3.30 -5.29 7.58
CA ALA A 24 3.02 -3.96 8.09
C ALA A 24 1.56 -3.79 8.52
N PRO A 25 1.29 -2.92 9.49
CA PRO A 25 -0.07 -2.48 9.75
C PRO A 25 -0.63 -1.76 8.53
N MET A 26 -1.89 -2.02 8.24
CA MET A 26 -2.65 -1.39 7.17
C MET A 26 -4.02 -1.00 7.72
N ALA A 27 -4.45 0.23 7.47
CA ALA A 27 -5.68 0.85 8.02
C ALA A 27 -7.00 0.21 7.53
N PHE A 28 -7.03 -1.12 7.38
CA PHE A 28 -8.17 -1.88 6.88
C PHE A 28 -8.80 -2.78 7.95
N SER A 29 -8.35 -2.63 9.19
CA SER A 29 -8.70 -3.53 10.30
C SER A 29 -9.90 -2.98 11.05
N LEU A 30 -11.03 -2.88 10.38
CA LEU A 30 -12.26 -2.40 11.00
C LEU A 30 -12.91 -3.53 11.82
N VAL A 31 -13.32 -3.20 13.03
CA VAL A 31 -14.27 -4.01 13.79
C VAL A 31 -15.65 -3.79 13.17
N ALA A 32 -15.94 -4.51 12.11
CA ALA A 32 -17.20 -4.40 11.41
C ALA A 32 -18.30 -5.14 12.16
N GLN A 33 -19.48 -4.53 12.28
CA GLN A 33 -20.66 -5.18 12.84
C GLN A 33 -21.30 -6.18 11.87
N ASN A 34 -21.02 -6.02 10.58
CA ASN A 34 -21.46 -6.95 9.54
C ASN A 34 -20.51 -8.16 9.48
N PRO A 35 -21.00 -9.41 9.63
CA PRO A 35 -20.15 -10.61 9.63
C PRO A 35 -19.33 -10.80 8.35
N MET A 36 -19.84 -10.40 7.19
CA MET A 36 -19.13 -10.49 5.90
C MET A 36 -17.96 -9.52 5.85
N ALA A 37 -18.17 -8.25 6.24
CA ALA A 37 -17.13 -7.24 6.29
C ALA A 37 -16.07 -7.57 7.35
N ALA A 38 -16.48 -8.12 8.50
CA ALA A 38 -15.58 -8.63 9.51
C ALA A 38 -14.70 -9.77 8.96
N GLU A 39 -15.29 -10.73 8.24
CA GLU A 39 -14.55 -11.84 7.63
C GLU A 39 -13.51 -11.36 6.61
N VAL A 40 -13.87 -10.40 5.74
CA VAL A 40 -12.91 -9.76 4.82
C VAL A 40 -11.73 -9.14 5.58
N SER A 41 -11.99 -8.42 6.66
CA SER A 41 -10.95 -7.79 7.49
C SER A 41 -10.07 -8.83 8.19
N TYR A 42 -10.65 -9.88 8.77
CA TYR A 42 -9.89 -10.96 9.39
C TYR A 42 -8.98 -11.66 8.39
N ARG A 43 -9.47 -11.97 7.19
CA ARG A 43 -8.71 -12.66 6.16
C ARG A 43 -7.53 -11.86 5.62
N LYS A 44 -7.65 -10.53 5.55
CA LYS A 44 -6.53 -9.65 5.15
C LYS A 44 -5.32 -9.78 6.07
N LEU A 45 -5.52 -10.02 7.36
CA LEU A 45 -4.44 -10.21 8.32
C LEU A 45 -4.06 -11.69 8.49
N GLU A 46 -5.03 -12.59 8.45
CA GLU A 46 -4.76 -14.02 8.52
C GLU A 46 -4.02 -14.55 7.29
N GLY A 47 -4.29 -14.00 6.09
CA GLY A 47 -3.64 -14.43 4.85
C GLY A 47 -2.11 -14.43 4.92
N PRO A 48 -1.44 -13.34 5.26
CA PRO A 48 0.01 -13.31 5.45
C PRO A 48 0.52 -14.24 6.55
N ALA A 49 -0.23 -14.44 7.65
CA ALA A 49 0.13 -15.38 8.70
C ALA A 49 0.10 -16.83 8.18
N LYS A 50 -1.00 -17.22 7.50
CA LYS A 50 -1.15 -18.50 6.79
C LYS A 50 -0.07 -18.67 5.71
N GLY A 51 0.30 -17.58 5.02
CA GLY A 51 1.36 -17.52 4.02
C GLY A 51 2.79 -17.56 4.58
N GLY A 52 2.98 -17.78 5.89
CA GLY A 52 4.26 -18.07 6.50
C GLY A 52 5.03 -16.87 7.04
N ASN A 53 4.44 -15.67 7.11
CA ASN A 53 5.08 -14.52 7.74
C ASN A 53 5.42 -14.80 9.22
N ALA A 54 6.51 -14.21 9.71
CA ALA A 54 6.89 -14.33 11.12
C ALA A 54 6.02 -13.48 12.05
N CYS A 55 5.59 -12.32 11.57
CA CYS A 55 4.78 -11.38 12.33
C CYS A 55 3.75 -10.70 11.42
N VAL A 56 2.55 -10.49 11.95
CA VAL A 56 1.48 -9.71 11.32
C VAL A 56 0.98 -8.68 12.33
N ILE A 57 0.81 -7.44 11.86
CA ILE A 57 0.45 -6.31 12.69
C ILE A 57 -0.96 -5.82 12.33
N LEU A 58 -1.86 -5.86 13.30
CA LEU A 58 -3.16 -5.19 13.21
C LEU A 58 -2.93 -3.67 13.24
N GLY A 59 -3.49 -2.92 12.34
CA GLY A 59 -3.39 -1.46 12.35
C GLY A 59 -4.41 -0.77 11.44
N GLU A 60 -4.66 0.52 11.62
CA GLU A 60 -4.21 1.33 12.78
C GLU A 60 -5.27 1.33 13.88
N THR A 61 -4.88 1.48 15.14
CA THR A 61 -5.82 1.57 16.28
C THR A 61 -5.54 2.86 17.05
N ASP A 62 -6.48 3.79 17.01
CA ASP A 62 -6.39 5.05 17.74
C ASP A 62 -6.52 4.81 19.24
N VAL A 63 -5.63 5.41 20.05
CA VAL A 63 -5.57 5.19 21.49
C VAL A 63 -6.73 5.79 22.28
N ASN A 64 -7.48 6.71 21.69
CA ASN A 64 -8.72 7.26 22.24
C ASN A 64 -9.59 7.87 21.15
N PHE A 65 -10.87 8.15 21.44
CA PHE A 65 -11.83 8.75 20.50
C PHE A 65 -12.02 10.27 20.68
N ARG A 66 -11.34 10.86 21.65
CA ARG A 66 -11.44 12.30 21.91
C ARG A 66 -10.62 13.12 20.93
N ASP A 67 -9.35 12.79 20.80
CA ASP A 67 -8.38 13.58 20.04
C ASP A 67 -7.38 12.76 19.19
N ALA A 68 -7.44 11.42 19.25
CA ALA A 68 -6.55 10.56 18.49
C ALA A 68 -7.09 10.17 17.10
N VAL A 69 -8.40 9.97 16.94
CA VAL A 69 -9.02 9.43 15.72
C VAL A 69 -8.99 10.45 14.57
N ARG A 70 -8.47 10.01 13.43
CA ARG A 70 -8.42 10.82 12.21
C ARG A 70 -9.55 10.53 11.22
N ILE A 71 -9.96 9.26 11.08
CA ILE A 71 -10.93 8.82 10.07
C ILE A 71 -12.33 8.73 10.69
N PRO A 72 -13.36 9.36 10.08
CA PRO A 72 -14.76 9.23 10.53
C PRO A 72 -15.27 7.79 10.40
N GLY A 73 -16.17 7.38 11.27
CA GLY A 73 -16.97 6.17 11.08
C GLY A 73 -16.59 4.98 11.94
N PHE A 74 -15.54 5.06 12.76
CA PHE A 74 -15.28 4.05 13.78
C PHE A 74 -16.23 4.20 14.97
N LYS A 75 -16.83 3.10 15.42
CA LYS A 75 -17.59 3.10 16.66
C LYS A 75 -16.66 3.35 17.84
N PRO A 76 -16.87 4.39 18.65
CA PRO A 76 -16.10 4.61 19.85
C PRO A 76 -16.20 3.42 20.81
N PHE A 77 -15.08 3.00 21.39
CA PHE A 77 -15.03 2.06 22.51
C PHE A 77 -14.01 2.53 23.54
N ASP A 78 -14.21 2.13 24.79
CA ASP A 78 -13.36 2.52 25.89
C ASP A 78 -12.35 1.41 26.22
N PHE A 79 -11.09 1.64 25.92
CA PHE A 79 -10.01 0.71 26.24
C PHE A 79 -9.87 0.43 27.76
N ALA A 80 -10.29 1.38 28.61
CA ALA A 80 -10.24 1.19 30.07
C ALA A 80 -11.32 0.23 30.56
N LYS A 81 -12.39 0.03 29.77
CA LYS A 81 -13.60 -0.72 30.17
C LYS A 81 -14.02 -1.74 29.12
N PRO A 82 -13.18 -2.74 28.81
CA PRO A 82 -13.52 -3.74 27.79
C PRO A 82 -14.82 -4.49 28.07
N GLU A 83 -15.22 -4.62 29.36
CA GLU A 83 -16.45 -5.26 29.79
C GLU A 83 -17.72 -4.50 29.39
N GLU A 84 -17.63 -3.21 29.10
CA GLU A 84 -18.77 -2.42 28.61
C GLU A 84 -19.06 -2.66 27.12
N ASP A 85 -18.08 -3.17 26.35
CA ASP A 85 -18.26 -3.56 24.93
C ASP A 85 -17.53 -4.87 24.58
N MET A 86 -18.03 -5.97 25.11
CA MET A 86 -17.48 -7.31 24.87
C MET A 86 -17.54 -7.72 23.41
N ALA A 87 -18.46 -7.17 22.60
CA ALA A 87 -18.52 -7.48 21.17
C ALA A 87 -17.28 -6.95 20.44
N THR A 88 -16.89 -5.72 20.70
CA THR A 88 -15.66 -5.11 20.16
C THR A 88 -14.42 -5.82 20.71
N PHE A 89 -14.37 -6.11 22.02
CA PHE A 89 -13.24 -6.84 22.60
C PHE A 89 -13.03 -8.21 21.96
N ASN A 90 -14.10 -8.99 21.79
CA ASN A 90 -14.04 -10.32 21.15
C ASN A 90 -13.66 -10.23 19.67
N ALA A 91 -14.08 -9.20 18.95
CA ALA A 91 -13.67 -8.97 17.57
C ALA A 91 -12.18 -8.66 17.49
N VAL A 92 -11.64 -7.81 18.35
CA VAL A 92 -10.19 -7.52 18.46
C VAL A 92 -9.41 -8.79 18.83
N LYS A 93 -9.91 -9.56 19.82
CA LYS A 93 -9.32 -10.86 20.20
C LYS A 93 -9.27 -11.83 19.02
N THR A 94 -10.31 -11.86 18.18
CA THR A 94 -10.38 -12.74 17.01
C THR A 94 -9.24 -12.50 16.03
N TYR A 95 -8.79 -11.25 15.84
CA TYR A 95 -7.59 -10.96 15.04
C TYR A 95 -6.34 -11.65 15.60
N ALA A 96 -6.09 -11.51 16.90
CA ALA A 96 -4.94 -12.16 17.54
C ALA A 96 -5.00 -13.68 17.40
N ASP A 97 -6.16 -14.29 17.68
CA ASP A 97 -6.35 -15.74 17.61
C ASP A 97 -6.14 -16.28 16.19
N ARG A 98 -6.67 -15.59 15.16
CA ARG A 98 -6.50 -15.99 13.76
C ARG A 98 -5.05 -15.89 13.27
N ILE A 99 -4.31 -14.86 13.66
CA ILE A 99 -2.90 -14.73 13.31
C ILE A 99 -2.08 -15.83 13.99
N LYS A 100 -2.27 -16.00 15.31
CA LYS A 100 -1.45 -16.90 16.14
C LYS A 100 -1.65 -18.38 15.84
N ARG A 101 -2.80 -18.80 15.32
CA ARG A 101 -3.03 -20.22 14.96
C ARG A 101 -2.12 -20.72 13.81
N HIS A 102 -1.44 -19.80 13.12
CA HIS A 102 -0.48 -20.09 12.05
C HIS A 102 0.99 -19.99 12.50
N ASP A 103 1.27 -20.11 13.80
CA ASP A 103 2.61 -19.92 14.36
C ASP A 103 3.22 -18.58 13.91
N CYS A 104 2.46 -17.52 14.09
CA CYS A 104 2.79 -16.17 13.68
C CYS A 104 2.61 -15.21 14.86
N ILE A 105 3.55 -14.31 15.08
CA ILE A 105 3.49 -13.27 16.10
C ILE A 105 2.40 -12.27 15.73
N ALA A 106 1.52 -11.95 16.66
CA ALA A 106 0.45 -10.98 16.50
C ALA A 106 0.76 -9.70 17.27
N LEU A 107 0.92 -8.58 16.56
CA LEU A 107 1.03 -7.25 17.13
C LEU A 107 -0.18 -6.40 16.80
N ALA A 108 -0.44 -5.35 17.60
CA ALA A 108 -1.43 -4.32 17.29
C ALA A 108 -0.76 -2.94 17.24
N GLU A 109 -0.99 -2.19 16.16
CA GLU A 109 -0.50 -0.81 16.06
C GLU A 109 -1.38 0.14 16.85
N LEU A 110 -0.74 1.01 17.66
CA LEU A 110 -1.36 2.08 18.42
C LEU A 110 -0.92 3.43 17.88
N VAL A 111 -1.87 4.35 17.67
CA VAL A 111 -1.61 5.65 17.04
C VAL A 111 -2.36 6.78 17.75
N HIS A 112 -1.80 7.99 17.63
CA HIS A 112 -2.47 9.25 17.95
C HIS A 112 -2.13 10.26 16.87
N CYS A 113 -3.13 10.70 16.10
CA CYS A 113 -2.90 11.56 14.93
C CYS A 113 -2.46 13.00 15.28
N GLY A 114 -2.65 13.43 16.54
CA GLY A 114 -2.25 14.76 16.98
C GLY A 114 -2.93 15.88 16.18
N LYS A 115 -2.14 16.79 15.61
CA LYS A 115 -2.64 17.93 14.83
C LYS A 115 -3.43 17.53 13.57
N GLU A 116 -3.25 16.31 13.07
CA GLU A 116 -3.95 15.84 11.86
C GLU A 116 -5.41 15.41 12.12
N LYS A 117 -5.88 15.58 13.35
CA LYS A 117 -7.27 15.33 13.72
C LYS A 117 -8.24 16.25 12.96
N VAL A 118 -9.27 15.62 12.38
CA VAL A 118 -10.47 16.32 11.90
C VAL A 118 -11.61 15.99 12.88
N PRO A 119 -12.11 16.95 13.67
CA PRO A 119 -13.21 16.72 14.60
C PRO A 119 -14.51 16.33 13.87
N PHE A 120 -15.23 15.34 14.40
CA PHE A 120 -16.53 14.89 13.86
C PHE A 120 -17.72 15.43 14.64
N ASN A 121 -17.47 16.02 15.81
CA ASN A 121 -18.47 16.64 16.67
C ASN A 121 -17.81 17.64 17.62
N ASP A 122 -18.63 18.42 18.32
CA ASP A 122 -18.19 19.49 19.24
C ASP A 122 -17.43 19.00 20.49
N GLN A 123 -17.39 17.70 20.76
CA GLN A 123 -16.65 17.11 21.88
C GLN A 123 -15.21 16.75 21.53
N GLN A 124 -14.85 16.90 20.27
CA GLN A 124 -13.53 16.56 19.75
C GLN A 124 -12.76 17.82 19.39
N GLU A 125 -11.45 17.77 19.56
CA GLU A 125 -10.53 18.86 19.21
C GLU A 125 -9.27 18.32 18.54
N ALA A 126 -8.66 19.12 17.67
CA ALA A 126 -7.32 18.86 17.15
C ALA A 126 -6.30 19.48 18.11
N ILE A 127 -5.32 18.70 18.53
CA ILE A 127 -4.26 19.14 19.44
C ILE A 127 -2.88 18.73 18.92
N GLY A 128 -1.89 19.59 19.15
CA GLY A 128 -0.52 19.35 18.66
C GLY A 128 0.53 20.04 19.53
N PRO A 129 1.82 19.95 19.18
CA PRO A 129 2.87 20.63 19.97
C PRO A 129 2.64 22.13 20.10
N VAL A 130 2.16 22.76 19.02
CA VAL A 130 1.90 24.21 18.94
C VAL A 130 0.54 24.49 18.35
N ALA A 131 -0.01 25.66 18.63
CA ALA A 131 -1.25 26.12 18.01
C ALA A 131 -1.00 26.47 16.53
N CYS A 132 -1.82 25.92 15.64
CA CYS A 132 -1.74 26.16 14.19
C CYS A 132 -3.10 25.89 13.52
N THR A 133 -3.11 25.90 12.20
CA THR A 133 -4.21 25.34 11.40
C THR A 133 -3.65 24.15 10.65
N ASN A 134 -4.32 23.00 10.68
CA ASN A 134 -3.86 21.81 9.99
C ASN A 134 -4.18 21.84 8.48
N SER A 135 -3.76 20.80 7.75
CA SER A 135 -3.96 20.66 6.30
C SER A 135 -5.44 20.67 5.87
N ALA A 136 -6.36 20.27 6.77
CA ALA A 136 -7.79 20.30 6.53
C ALA A 136 -8.46 21.65 6.92
N GLY A 137 -7.67 22.68 7.27
CA GLY A 137 -8.18 23.98 7.70
C GLY A 137 -8.74 24.01 9.13
N VAL A 138 -8.50 22.99 9.93
CA VAL A 138 -9.00 22.88 11.30
C VAL A 138 -8.05 23.59 12.28
N PRO A 139 -8.57 24.44 13.19
CA PRO A 139 -7.77 25.01 14.27
C PRO A 139 -7.22 23.92 15.21
N VAL A 140 -5.92 23.97 15.48
CA VAL A 140 -5.20 23.09 16.38
C VAL A 140 -4.82 23.84 17.65
N ARG A 141 -5.16 23.30 18.81
CA ARG A 141 -4.76 23.84 20.09
C ARG A 141 -3.38 23.27 20.50
N ALA A 142 -2.52 24.13 21.09
CA ALA A 142 -1.28 23.65 21.70
C ALA A 142 -1.57 22.76 22.90
N MET A 143 -0.86 21.63 23.00
CA MET A 143 -0.95 20.70 24.14
C MET A 143 -0.41 21.33 25.42
N THR A 144 -1.15 21.13 26.51
CA THR A 144 -0.71 21.36 27.87
C THR A 144 0.05 20.14 28.42
N LYS A 145 0.67 20.30 29.59
CA LYS A 145 1.28 19.16 30.29
C LYS A 145 0.24 18.10 30.67
N ASP A 146 -0.96 18.52 31.09
CA ASP A 146 -2.05 17.59 31.43
C ASP A 146 -2.53 16.80 30.21
N ASP A 147 -2.54 17.39 29.00
CA ASP A 147 -2.81 16.65 27.76
C ASP A 147 -1.74 15.59 27.50
N MET A 148 -0.46 15.92 27.69
CA MET A 148 0.65 14.99 27.49
C MET A 148 0.59 13.83 28.50
N ASP A 149 0.32 14.12 29.78
CA ASP A 149 0.17 13.11 30.84
C ASP A 149 -1.01 12.17 30.53
N ARG A 150 -2.14 12.72 30.11
CA ARG A 150 -3.34 11.97 29.71
C ARG A 150 -3.07 11.08 28.48
N ILE A 151 -2.47 11.61 27.42
CA ILE A 151 -2.19 10.85 26.19
C ILE A 151 -1.19 9.72 26.48
N ALA A 152 -0.17 9.95 27.28
CA ALA A 152 0.75 8.89 27.69
C ALA A 152 0.01 7.76 28.43
N ASN A 153 -0.96 8.10 29.30
CA ASN A 153 -1.84 7.13 29.95
C ASN A 153 -2.77 6.41 28.94
N ASP A 154 -3.33 7.12 27.94
CA ASP A 154 -4.19 6.52 26.93
C ASP A 154 -3.44 5.44 26.12
N PHE A 155 -2.17 5.68 25.77
CA PHE A 155 -1.31 4.66 25.15
C PHE A 155 -1.10 3.45 26.07
N ALA A 156 -0.84 3.67 27.34
CA ALA A 156 -0.63 2.59 28.32
C ALA A 156 -1.90 1.73 28.51
N VAL A 157 -3.06 2.37 28.59
CA VAL A 157 -4.36 1.70 28.70
C VAL A 157 -4.67 0.90 27.44
N ALA A 158 -4.48 1.48 26.25
CA ALA A 158 -4.67 0.78 24.97
C ALA A 158 -3.72 -0.42 24.84
N ALA A 159 -2.45 -0.27 25.21
CA ALA A 159 -1.49 -1.38 25.21
C ALA A 159 -1.91 -2.52 26.15
N THR A 160 -2.41 -2.20 27.34
CA THR A 160 -2.93 -3.19 28.30
C THR A 160 -4.18 -3.90 27.75
N TYR A 161 -5.04 -3.18 27.03
CA TYR A 161 -6.19 -3.78 26.38
C TYR A 161 -5.76 -4.81 25.31
N MET A 162 -4.78 -4.47 24.46
CA MET A 162 -4.25 -5.39 23.45
C MET A 162 -3.59 -6.63 24.09
N GLN A 163 -2.88 -6.44 25.20
CA GLN A 163 -2.32 -7.57 25.96
C GLN A 163 -3.44 -8.51 26.48
N LYS A 164 -4.53 -7.95 27.03
CA LYS A 164 -5.70 -8.74 27.49
C LYS A 164 -6.42 -9.42 26.31
N ALA A 165 -6.44 -8.80 25.13
CA ALA A 165 -7.00 -9.38 23.91
C ALA A 165 -6.15 -10.50 23.30
N GLY A 166 -4.95 -10.78 23.87
CA GLY A 166 -4.13 -11.93 23.51
C GLY A 166 -3.09 -11.67 22.42
N PHE A 167 -2.80 -10.42 22.09
CA PHE A 167 -1.66 -10.06 21.24
C PHE A 167 -0.34 -10.39 21.95
N ASP A 168 0.72 -10.65 21.18
CA ASP A 168 2.08 -10.87 21.70
C ASP A 168 2.81 -9.56 22.00
N GLY A 169 2.32 -8.45 21.46
CA GLY A 169 2.87 -7.12 21.65
C GLY A 169 2.10 -6.04 20.91
N ILE A 170 2.67 -4.84 20.94
CA ILE A 170 2.19 -3.66 20.21
C ILE A 170 3.29 -3.08 19.32
N LEU A 171 2.87 -2.35 18.28
CA LEU A 171 3.67 -1.40 17.53
C LEU A 171 3.14 0.01 17.84
N VAL A 172 3.99 0.93 18.32
CA VAL A 172 3.60 2.34 18.39
C VAL A 172 3.92 3.02 17.07
N HIS A 173 2.91 3.67 16.48
CA HIS A 173 3.08 4.45 15.27
C HIS A 173 3.66 5.82 15.60
N GLY A 174 4.98 5.95 15.49
CA GLY A 174 5.71 7.18 15.78
C GLY A 174 6.16 7.95 14.52
N GLY A 175 5.65 7.59 13.33
CA GLY A 175 6.03 8.21 12.05
C GLY A 175 4.90 8.97 11.37
N HIS A 176 5.13 9.34 10.12
CA HIS A 176 4.16 9.90 9.16
C HIS A 176 3.54 11.26 9.56
N GLY A 177 4.23 12.06 10.38
CA GLY A 177 3.68 13.34 10.83
C GLY A 177 2.66 13.22 11.98
N PHE A 178 2.54 12.04 12.63
CA PHE A 178 1.70 11.85 13.81
C PHE A 178 2.41 12.30 15.09
N ILE A 179 1.83 12.03 16.25
CA ILE A 179 2.23 12.68 17.51
C ILE A 179 3.73 12.61 17.83
N PHE A 180 4.42 11.50 17.54
CA PHE A 180 5.86 11.39 17.75
C PHE A 180 6.63 12.28 16.78
N THR A 181 6.34 12.18 15.46
CA THR A 181 6.96 13.04 14.45
C THR A 181 6.70 14.52 14.77
N GLN A 182 5.47 14.87 15.18
CA GLN A 182 5.11 16.25 15.52
C GLN A 182 5.97 16.82 16.66
N TYR A 183 6.35 16.00 17.63
CA TYR A 183 7.23 16.44 18.71
C TYR A 183 8.71 16.36 18.32
N LEU A 184 9.15 15.34 17.61
CA LEU A 184 10.56 15.11 17.26
C LEU A 184 11.04 16.02 16.12
N SER A 185 10.19 16.30 15.12
CA SER A 185 10.57 17.14 13.97
C SER A 185 10.66 18.62 14.36
N PRO A 186 11.80 19.28 14.08
CA PRO A 186 11.95 20.72 14.34
C PRO A 186 11.03 21.58 13.44
N LEU A 187 10.54 21.03 12.32
CA LEU A 187 9.57 21.72 11.45
C LEU A 187 8.19 21.87 12.12
N MET A 188 7.79 20.87 12.93
CA MET A 188 6.48 20.81 13.55
C MET A 188 6.50 21.29 15.01
N ASN A 189 7.62 21.08 15.72
CA ASN A 189 7.78 21.47 17.10
C ASN A 189 8.59 22.77 17.24
N THR A 190 7.89 23.88 17.15
CA THR A 190 8.49 25.22 17.34
C THR A 190 8.30 25.74 18.77
N ARG A 191 8.06 24.85 19.77
CA ARG A 191 7.94 25.23 21.19
C ARG A 191 9.23 25.84 21.72
N THR A 192 9.08 26.78 22.64
CA THR A 192 10.20 27.46 23.32
C THR A 192 10.34 27.08 24.79
N ASP A 193 9.47 26.16 25.28
CA ASP A 193 9.54 25.60 26.63
C ASP A 193 10.42 24.33 26.67
N GLU A 194 10.37 23.62 27.79
CA GLU A 194 11.16 22.40 28.01
C GLU A 194 10.86 21.22 27.07
N TYR A 195 9.87 21.33 26.19
CA TYR A 195 9.48 20.31 25.19
C TYR A 195 9.86 20.70 23.76
N GLY A 196 10.61 21.80 23.56
CA GLY A 196 11.03 22.31 22.25
C GLY A 196 12.50 22.65 22.17
N GLY A 197 12.97 22.99 20.98
CA GLY A 197 14.38 23.37 20.71
C GLY A 197 15.27 22.13 20.49
N SER A 198 16.12 21.75 21.46
CA SER A 198 17.05 20.61 21.31
C SER A 198 16.31 19.28 21.16
N LEU A 199 16.99 18.28 20.57
CA LEU A 199 16.43 16.93 20.42
C LEU A 199 16.02 16.32 21.77
N GLU A 200 16.82 16.52 22.82
CA GLU A 200 16.51 16.01 24.18
C GLU A 200 15.20 16.59 24.70
N ASN A 201 14.93 17.87 24.42
CA ASN A 201 13.68 18.51 24.80
C ASN A 201 12.50 17.99 23.97
N ARG A 202 12.66 17.95 22.65
CA ARG A 202 11.64 17.43 21.74
C ARG A 202 11.29 15.97 22.03
N ALA A 203 12.25 15.18 22.52
CA ALA A 203 12.09 13.77 22.87
C ALA A 203 11.35 13.52 24.21
N LYS A 204 11.23 14.50 25.11
CA LYS A 204 10.66 14.29 26.46
C LYS A 204 9.27 13.65 26.43
N PHE A 205 8.37 14.15 25.62
CA PHE A 205 7.01 13.60 25.54
C PHE A 205 6.95 12.22 24.86
N PRO A 206 7.59 11.96 23.71
CA PRO A 206 7.75 10.61 23.17
C PRO A 206 8.35 9.60 24.16
N ILE A 207 9.38 9.99 24.96
CA ILE A 207 9.97 9.15 26.01
C ILE A 207 8.94 8.85 27.12
N GLN A 208 8.14 9.84 27.51
CA GLN A 208 7.08 9.68 28.53
C GLN A 208 6.06 8.63 28.09
N ILE A 209 5.62 8.64 26.82
CA ILE A 209 4.72 7.63 26.26
C ILE A 209 5.37 6.25 26.31
N CYS A 210 6.62 6.11 25.83
CA CYS A 210 7.34 4.84 25.84
C CYS A 210 7.49 4.26 27.26
N LYS A 211 7.79 5.11 28.22
CA LYS A 211 7.89 4.74 29.65
C LYS A 211 6.55 4.26 30.19
N ALA A 212 5.47 5.03 29.98
CA ALA A 212 4.13 4.68 30.47
C ALA A 212 3.64 3.34 29.93
N ILE A 213 3.84 3.08 28.64
CA ILE A 213 3.52 1.79 28.02
C ILE A 213 4.30 0.66 28.70
N ARG A 214 5.64 0.77 28.81
CA ARG A 214 6.48 -0.30 29.35
C ARG A 214 6.16 -0.60 30.81
N GLU A 215 5.86 0.41 31.61
CA GLU A 215 5.43 0.26 32.99
C GLU A 215 4.08 -0.46 33.12
N ALA A 216 3.15 -0.24 32.19
CA ALA A 216 1.83 -0.85 32.19
C ALA A 216 1.83 -2.32 31.75
N VAL A 217 2.57 -2.66 30.68
CA VAL A 217 2.52 -4.01 30.09
C VAL A 217 3.62 -4.96 30.60
N GLY A 218 4.57 -4.47 31.38
CA GLY A 218 5.68 -5.25 31.90
C GLY A 218 6.78 -5.55 30.89
N PRO A 219 7.86 -6.27 31.26
CA PRO A 219 9.05 -6.46 30.42
C PRO A 219 8.88 -7.48 29.29
N ASP A 220 7.95 -8.43 29.43
CA ASP A 220 7.82 -9.59 28.56
C ASP A 220 6.93 -9.35 27.33
N PHE A 221 6.13 -8.30 27.35
CA PHE A 221 5.27 -7.94 26.22
C PHE A 221 6.08 -7.21 25.15
N LEU A 222 6.00 -7.64 23.89
CA LEU A 222 6.73 -6.97 22.80
C LEU A 222 6.23 -5.53 22.67
N PHE A 223 7.16 -4.62 22.58
CA PHE A 223 6.88 -3.22 22.29
C PHE A 223 7.82 -2.75 21.18
N GLU A 224 7.30 -2.69 19.98
CA GLU A 224 8.02 -2.24 18.80
C GLU A 224 7.67 -0.78 18.49
N LEU A 225 8.60 -0.04 17.90
CA LEU A 225 8.41 1.38 17.58
C LEU A 225 8.60 1.60 16.08
N ARG A 226 7.56 2.10 15.40
CA ARG A 226 7.66 2.61 14.05
C ARG A 226 7.97 4.10 14.10
N ILE A 227 9.01 4.53 13.38
CA ILE A 227 9.52 5.90 13.44
C ILE A 227 10.01 6.36 12.07
N ASP A 228 9.91 7.65 11.78
CA ASP A 228 10.48 8.22 10.58
C ASP A 228 12.01 8.25 10.66
N GLY A 229 12.66 7.69 9.64
CA GLY A 229 14.08 7.90 9.43
C GLY A 229 14.39 9.30 8.90
N THR A 230 13.42 9.92 8.20
CA THR A 230 13.53 11.28 7.67
C THR A 230 12.15 11.80 7.32
N ASP A 231 11.93 13.11 7.45
CA ASP A 231 10.70 13.78 6.98
C ASP A 231 10.71 13.96 5.46
N HIS A 232 11.85 13.78 4.79
CA HIS A 232 12.11 14.17 3.39
C HIS A 232 11.80 15.65 3.11
N GLN A 233 11.95 16.49 4.13
CA GLN A 233 11.77 17.94 4.04
C GLN A 233 13.04 18.64 4.55
N PRO A 234 13.50 19.73 3.87
CA PRO A 234 14.62 20.51 4.34
C PRO A 234 14.39 21.07 5.76
N GLY A 235 15.29 20.79 6.68
CA GLY A 235 15.18 21.18 8.09
C GLY A 235 14.32 20.26 8.95
N GLY A 236 13.81 19.15 8.40
CA GLY A 236 13.13 18.09 9.15
C GLY A 236 14.08 17.17 9.90
N ILE A 237 13.52 16.13 10.53
CA ILE A 237 14.32 15.15 11.27
C ILE A 237 15.23 14.36 10.33
N THR A 238 16.43 14.04 10.80
CA THR A 238 17.45 13.28 10.08
C THR A 238 17.56 11.85 10.63
N PRO A 239 18.10 10.89 9.84
CA PRO A 239 18.32 9.53 10.35
C PRO A 239 19.26 9.48 11.56
N GLN A 240 20.19 10.43 11.68
CA GLN A 240 21.09 10.56 12.82
C GLN A 240 20.32 10.97 14.07
N GLU A 241 19.49 12.03 14.00
CA GLU A 241 18.66 12.47 15.13
C GLU A 241 17.67 11.38 15.55
N THR A 242 17.09 10.65 14.58
CA THR A 242 16.24 9.49 14.89
C THR A 242 17.04 8.41 15.63
N GLY A 243 18.27 8.13 15.18
CA GLY A 243 19.17 7.19 15.86
C GLY A 243 19.47 7.60 17.32
N GLU A 244 19.77 8.87 17.56
CA GLU A 244 19.98 9.44 18.89
C GLU A 244 18.71 9.31 19.77
N PHE A 245 17.55 9.57 19.19
CA PHE A 245 16.28 9.35 19.90
C PHE A 245 16.05 7.87 20.25
N ILE A 246 16.37 6.94 19.35
CA ILE A 246 16.26 5.50 19.62
C ILE A 246 17.14 5.10 20.82
N GLN A 247 18.36 5.62 20.94
CA GLN A 247 19.20 5.38 22.12
C GLN A 247 18.52 5.80 23.44
N MET A 248 17.75 6.91 23.41
CA MET A 248 17.06 7.40 24.62
C MET A 248 15.91 6.45 25.05
N VAL A 249 15.29 5.73 24.10
CA VAL A 249 14.13 4.86 24.36
C VAL A 249 14.45 3.36 24.28
N GLU A 250 15.67 2.94 23.92
CA GLU A 250 16.09 1.56 23.70
C GLU A 250 15.68 0.61 24.83
N LYS A 251 15.78 1.06 26.07
CA LYS A 251 15.40 0.27 27.26
C LYS A 251 13.89 -0.03 27.38
N TYR A 252 13.04 0.65 26.63
CA TYR A 252 11.58 0.48 26.66
C TYR A 252 11.05 -0.37 25.51
N ILE A 253 11.73 -0.39 24.37
CA ILE A 253 11.29 -1.01 23.12
C ILE A 253 12.02 -2.32 22.82
N THR A 254 11.53 -3.11 21.86
CA THR A 254 12.10 -4.42 21.51
C THR A 254 12.60 -4.49 20.06
N SER A 255 12.16 -3.59 19.20
CA SER A 255 12.65 -3.42 17.83
C SER A 255 12.27 -2.05 17.26
N VAL A 256 12.85 -1.69 16.13
CA VAL A 256 12.61 -0.44 15.40
C VAL A 256 12.15 -0.71 13.98
N HIS A 257 11.04 -0.09 13.58
CA HIS A 257 10.51 -0.12 12.21
C HIS A 257 10.73 1.24 11.56
N VAL A 258 11.64 1.34 10.61
CA VAL A 258 11.98 2.60 9.95
C VAL A 258 11.05 2.85 8.77
N THR A 259 10.38 3.99 8.82
CA THR A 259 9.52 4.57 7.77
C THR A 259 10.00 5.98 7.42
N CYS A 260 9.25 6.77 6.67
CA CYS A 260 9.59 8.14 6.34
C CYS A 260 8.36 8.99 6.04
N GLY A 261 8.59 10.30 6.00
CA GLY A 261 7.68 11.26 5.43
C GLY A 261 6.63 11.79 6.38
N ILE A 262 5.87 12.75 5.89
CA ILE A 262 4.79 13.42 6.62
C ILE A 262 3.48 13.28 5.84
N TYR A 263 2.38 13.17 6.55
CA TYR A 263 1.08 12.89 5.94
C TYR A 263 0.60 14.00 5.00
N GLU A 264 0.85 15.27 5.33
CA GLU A 264 0.50 16.44 4.51
C GLU A 264 1.11 16.41 3.11
N GLU A 265 2.23 15.72 2.94
CA GLU A 265 2.98 15.55 1.68
C GLU A 265 3.19 14.05 1.37
N SER A 266 2.20 13.21 1.68
CA SER A 266 2.36 11.75 1.75
C SER A 266 2.94 11.12 0.48
N VAL A 267 2.52 11.59 -0.68
CA VAL A 267 3.03 11.10 -1.97
C VAL A 267 4.47 11.56 -2.20
N LYS A 268 4.75 12.87 -2.06
CA LYS A 268 6.07 13.44 -2.35
C LYS A 268 7.13 13.05 -1.32
N SER A 269 6.74 12.94 -0.05
CA SER A 269 7.63 12.54 1.03
C SER A 269 7.89 11.03 1.12
N GLY A 270 7.19 10.23 0.30
CA GLY A 270 7.37 8.78 0.27
C GLY A 270 6.70 8.01 1.40
N THR A 271 5.89 8.68 2.25
CA THR A 271 5.06 8.03 3.28
C THR A 271 4.31 6.85 2.67
N GLU A 272 3.65 7.10 1.57
CA GLU A 272 2.98 6.11 0.75
C GLU A 272 3.73 5.98 -0.60
N SER A 273 4.85 5.24 -0.63
CA SER A 273 5.69 5.16 -1.83
C SER A 273 4.92 4.80 -3.10
N SER A 274 5.00 5.63 -4.14
CA SER A 274 4.43 5.41 -5.47
C SER A 274 5.35 4.55 -6.35
N MET A 275 4.88 4.20 -7.55
CA MET A 275 5.70 3.53 -8.56
C MET A 275 6.88 4.38 -9.07
N PHE A 276 6.85 5.70 -8.87
CA PHE A 276 7.93 6.64 -9.25
C PHE A 276 9.01 6.79 -8.19
N HIS A 277 8.81 6.22 -6.98
CA HIS A 277 9.85 6.12 -5.97
C HIS A 277 10.68 4.85 -6.19
N GLU A 278 11.91 4.86 -5.70
CA GLU A 278 12.72 3.64 -5.66
C GLU A 278 12.13 2.58 -4.71
N HIS A 279 12.43 1.33 -4.97
CA HIS A 279 12.10 0.24 -4.05
C HIS A 279 13.03 0.26 -2.84
N GLY A 280 12.46 0.06 -1.65
CA GLY A 280 13.26 0.02 -0.42
C GLY A 280 13.75 1.39 0.06
N LEU A 281 13.00 2.46 -0.24
CA LEU A 281 13.30 3.86 0.09
C LEU A 281 13.89 4.06 1.51
N ASN A 282 13.44 3.28 2.48
CA ASN A 282 13.86 3.41 3.88
C ASN A 282 14.98 2.45 4.31
N ILE A 283 15.58 1.66 3.40
CA ILE A 283 16.69 0.77 3.74
C ILE A 283 17.92 1.57 4.14
N GLU A 284 18.25 2.63 3.43
CA GLU A 284 19.41 3.47 3.74
C GLU A 284 19.23 4.26 5.05
N PRO A 285 18.12 4.98 5.31
CA PRO A 285 17.85 5.55 6.64
C PRO A 285 17.91 4.52 7.77
N ALA A 286 17.36 3.31 7.57
CA ALA A 286 17.44 2.23 8.55
C ALA A 286 18.88 1.80 8.83
N SER A 287 19.72 1.74 7.80
CA SER A 287 21.15 1.39 7.96
C SER A 287 21.93 2.40 8.79
N ILE A 288 21.54 3.65 8.76
CA ILE A 288 22.11 4.72 9.58
C ILE A 288 21.65 4.56 11.04
N ILE A 289 20.34 4.43 11.25
CA ILE A 289 19.73 4.28 12.58
C ILE A 289 20.26 3.03 13.29
N LYS A 290 20.46 1.94 12.57
CA LYS A 290 21.00 0.68 13.10
C LYS A 290 22.35 0.84 13.78
N LYS A 291 23.14 1.86 13.45
CA LYS A 291 24.44 2.14 14.10
C LYS A 291 24.30 2.70 15.51
N TYR A 292 23.10 3.11 15.90
CA TYR A 292 22.80 3.75 17.19
C TYR A 292 22.17 2.79 18.20
N THR A 293 21.81 1.57 17.82
CA THR A 293 21.09 0.65 18.70
C THR A 293 21.55 -0.79 18.51
N SER A 294 21.42 -1.60 19.55
CA SER A 294 21.60 -3.04 19.52
C SER A 294 20.32 -3.81 19.17
N LEU A 295 19.19 -3.13 19.12
CA LEU A 295 17.89 -3.73 18.81
C LEU A 295 17.79 -4.09 17.31
N PRO A 296 16.97 -5.08 16.95
CA PRO A 296 16.65 -5.34 15.55
C PRO A 296 16.02 -4.11 14.87
N VAL A 297 16.52 -3.76 13.70
CA VAL A 297 16.04 -2.64 12.88
C VAL A 297 15.53 -3.15 11.54
N GLY A 298 14.28 -2.87 11.23
CA GLY A 298 13.64 -3.20 9.96
C GLY A 298 13.29 -1.96 9.14
N ALA A 299 13.08 -2.15 7.84
CA ALA A 299 12.64 -1.08 6.94
C ALA A 299 11.33 -1.44 6.23
N VAL A 300 10.46 -0.42 6.05
CA VAL A 300 9.29 -0.44 5.19
C VAL A 300 9.47 0.62 4.10
N GLY A 301 8.84 0.47 2.93
CA GLY A 301 8.87 1.50 1.88
C GLY A 301 9.01 0.91 0.47
N GLY A 302 7.89 0.57 -0.15
CA GLY A 302 7.85 0.07 -1.53
C GLY A 302 8.61 -1.24 -1.79
N ILE A 303 8.95 -2.01 -0.76
CA ILE A 303 9.64 -3.31 -0.89
C ILE A 303 8.67 -4.34 -1.46
N ASN A 304 9.11 -5.05 -2.52
CA ASN A 304 8.37 -6.15 -3.15
C ASN A 304 9.28 -7.27 -3.69
N SER A 305 10.61 -7.16 -3.51
CA SER A 305 11.61 -8.12 -4.00
C SER A 305 12.28 -8.84 -2.83
N PRO A 306 12.19 -10.18 -2.76
CA PRO A 306 12.92 -10.95 -1.77
C PRO A 306 14.43 -10.88 -1.97
N GLU A 307 14.90 -10.73 -3.22
CA GLU A 307 16.30 -10.60 -3.58
C GLU A 307 16.92 -9.33 -2.97
N GLN A 308 16.22 -8.19 -3.12
CA GLN A 308 16.65 -6.90 -2.56
C GLN A 308 16.79 -6.97 -1.04
N VAL A 309 15.82 -7.60 -0.38
CA VAL A 309 15.78 -7.68 1.08
C VAL A 309 16.85 -8.64 1.62
N ASP A 310 16.98 -9.84 1.02
CA ASP A 310 18.01 -10.79 1.45
C ASP A 310 19.40 -10.14 1.35
N GLN A 311 19.68 -9.42 0.26
CA GLN A 311 20.92 -8.69 0.08
C GLN A 311 21.11 -7.56 1.11
N ALA A 312 20.07 -6.80 1.43
CA ALA A 312 20.14 -5.74 2.43
C ALA A 312 20.43 -6.30 3.85
N ILE A 313 19.94 -7.50 4.16
CA ILE A 313 20.25 -8.21 5.40
C ILE A 313 21.70 -8.71 5.38
N VAL A 314 22.15 -9.30 4.28
CA VAL A 314 23.56 -9.73 4.09
C VAL A 314 24.53 -8.56 4.27
N ASP A 315 24.20 -7.42 3.70
CA ASP A 315 25.01 -6.19 3.79
C ASP A 315 24.97 -5.56 5.21
N GLY A 316 24.15 -6.10 6.11
CA GLY A 316 23.99 -5.59 7.48
C GLY A 316 23.24 -4.26 7.56
N LYS A 317 22.52 -3.85 6.51
CA LYS A 317 21.76 -2.61 6.45
C LYS A 317 20.50 -2.65 7.31
N ILE A 318 19.82 -3.80 7.31
CA ILE A 318 18.61 -4.07 8.10
C ILE A 318 18.68 -5.46 8.72
N ASP A 319 17.83 -5.75 9.72
CA ASP A 319 17.70 -7.08 10.32
C ASP A 319 16.47 -7.82 9.80
N PHE A 320 15.42 -7.11 9.40
CA PHE A 320 14.18 -7.67 8.86
C PHE A 320 13.49 -6.68 7.92
N ALA A 321 12.54 -7.16 7.13
CA ALA A 321 11.77 -6.33 6.22
C ALA A 321 10.29 -6.33 6.54
N ILE A 322 9.67 -5.18 6.29
CA ILE A 322 8.28 -4.93 6.58
C ILE A 322 7.54 -4.67 5.27
N PHE A 323 6.54 -5.48 5.00
CA PHE A 323 5.79 -5.48 3.75
C PHE A 323 4.33 -5.05 4.01
N GLY A 324 3.93 -3.92 3.46
CA GLY A 324 2.53 -3.45 3.51
C GLY A 324 1.71 -3.98 2.33
N ARG A 325 1.51 -3.14 1.32
CA ARG A 325 0.70 -3.43 0.12
C ARG A 325 1.12 -4.69 -0.64
N GLN A 326 2.37 -5.14 -0.47
CA GLN A 326 2.84 -6.42 -1.00
C GLN A 326 2.03 -7.60 -0.44
N MET A 327 1.59 -7.54 0.82
CA MET A 327 0.80 -8.60 1.44
C MET A 327 -0.66 -8.63 0.94
N LEU A 328 -1.16 -7.54 0.37
CA LEU A 328 -2.42 -7.52 -0.37
C LEU A 328 -2.26 -8.09 -1.78
N ALA A 329 -1.13 -7.79 -2.42
CA ALA A 329 -0.81 -8.32 -3.74
C ALA A 329 -0.55 -9.83 -3.72
N ASP A 330 0.16 -10.31 -2.70
CA ASP A 330 0.48 -11.72 -2.50
C ASP A 330 0.63 -12.07 -1.01
N PRO A 331 -0.42 -12.55 -0.36
CA PRO A 331 -0.33 -12.95 1.05
C PRO A 331 0.57 -14.18 1.28
N TYR A 332 0.86 -14.96 0.24
CA TYR A 332 1.74 -16.14 0.29
C TYR A 332 3.19 -15.83 -0.10
N PHE A 333 3.61 -14.57 -0.04
CA PHE A 333 4.97 -14.12 -0.35
C PHE A 333 6.05 -14.94 0.36
N ALA A 334 5.94 -15.11 1.68
CA ALA A 334 6.93 -15.86 2.46
C ALA A 334 6.94 -17.35 2.10
N GLN A 335 5.78 -17.96 1.89
CA GLN A 335 5.67 -19.35 1.47
C GLN A 335 6.34 -19.58 0.11
N LYS A 336 6.09 -18.70 -0.87
CA LYS A 336 6.73 -18.78 -2.20
C LYS A 336 8.24 -18.64 -2.12
N CYS A 337 8.76 -17.79 -1.23
CA CYS A 337 10.20 -17.71 -0.98
C CYS A 337 10.76 -19.00 -0.38
N MET A 338 10.04 -19.65 0.54
CA MET A 338 10.44 -20.94 1.14
C MET A 338 10.42 -22.09 0.13
N ASP A 339 9.45 -22.08 -0.77
CA ASP A 339 9.25 -23.11 -1.79
C ASP A 339 10.20 -22.94 -2.99
N GLY A 340 10.90 -21.82 -3.12
CA GLY A 340 11.72 -21.48 -4.29
C GLY A 340 10.88 -21.11 -5.51
N ASP A 341 9.69 -20.57 -5.29
CA ASP A 341 8.73 -20.18 -6.32
C ASP A 341 8.57 -18.64 -6.42
N GLU A 342 9.63 -17.92 -6.11
CA GLU A 342 9.67 -16.44 -6.10
C GLU A 342 9.33 -15.81 -7.45
N ALA A 343 9.53 -16.55 -8.54
CA ALA A 343 9.12 -16.12 -9.88
C ALA A 343 7.60 -15.97 -10.04
N GLN A 344 6.80 -16.54 -9.14
CA GLN A 344 5.33 -16.46 -9.12
C GLN A 344 4.80 -15.51 -8.04
N ILE A 345 5.66 -14.73 -7.40
CA ILE A 345 5.24 -13.67 -6.49
C ILE A 345 4.54 -12.57 -7.30
N ARG A 346 3.31 -12.25 -6.93
CA ARG A 346 2.60 -11.06 -7.42
C ARG A 346 3.19 -9.82 -6.76
N ARG A 347 4.14 -9.16 -7.41
CA ARG A 347 4.82 -7.98 -6.86
C ARG A 347 3.92 -6.76 -6.93
N CYS A 348 3.77 -6.06 -5.78
CA CYS A 348 2.91 -4.88 -5.67
C CYS A 348 3.31 -3.80 -6.67
N LEU A 349 2.34 -3.29 -7.45
CA LEU A 349 2.55 -2.25 -8.47
C LEU A 349 2.72 -0.85 -7.89
N ARG A 350 2.46 -0.63 -6.62
CA ARG A 350 2.42 0.70 -5.95
C ARG A 350 1.49 1.71 -6.64
N CYS A 351 0.34 1.21 -7.16
CA CYS A 351 -0.64 1.94 -7.95
C CYS A 351 -1.76 2.59 -7.13
N TYR A 352 -1.70 2.51 -5.80
CA TYR A 352 -2.66 3.06 -4.84
C TYR A 352 -4.11 2.53 -4.91
N LYS A 353 -4.45 1.59 -5.78
CA LYS A 353 -5.84 1.07 -5.89
C LYS A 353 -6.40 0.49 -4.58
N CYS A 354 -5.53 0.13 -3.65
CA CYS A 354 -5.92 -0.37 -2.33
C CYS A 354 -6.25 0.73 -1.31
N PHE A 355 -5.99 1.99 -1.62
CA PHE A 355 -6.42 3.12 -0.79
C PHE A 355 -7.84 3.55 -1.11
N PRO A 356 -8.59 4.10 -0.16
CA PRO A 356 -9.84 4.80 -0.45
C PRO A 356 -9.56 6.01 -1.35
N GLY A 357 -10.56 6.48 -2.08
CA GLY A 357 -10.47 7.66 -2.95
C GLY A 357 -9.83 8.87 -2.26
N SER A 358 -9.32 9.83 -3.03
CA SER A 358 -8.74 11.03 -2.45
C SER A 358 -9.81 11.93 -1.84
N PRO A 359 -9.44 12.81 -0.89
CA PRO A 359 -10.34 13.84 -0.39
C PRO A 359 -10.93 14.73 -1.49
N GLU A 360 -10.22 14.91 -2.62
CA GLU A 360 -10.71 15.67 -3.77
C GLU A 360 -11.84 14.97 -4.54
N GLU A 361 -11.98 13.64 -4.42
CA GLU A 361 -13.07 12.86 -5.01
C GLU A 361 -14.28 12.74 -4.09
N GLY A 362 -14.29 13.49 -2.98
CA GLY A 362 -15.41 13.62 -2.07
C GLY A 362 -15.54 12.45 -1.10
N TYR A 363 -14.70 12.40 -0.07
CA TYR A 363 -15.09 11.73 1.17
C TYR A 363 -16.39 12.34 1.73
N ASP A 364 -16.72 13.59 1.35
CA ASP A 364 -17.90 14.31 1.80
C ASP A 364 -19.22 13.74 1.27
N ASP A 365 -19.19 13.05 0.11
CA ASP A 365 -20.39 12.42 -0.49
C ASP A 365 -20.47 10.90 -0.25
N LEU A 366 -19.48 10.31 0.41
CA LEU A 366 -19.50 8.90 0.72
C LEU A 366 -19.97 8.70 2.17
N PRO A 367 -21.23 8.31 2.39
CA PRO A 367 -21.66 7.83 3.69
C PRO A 367 -21.02 6.44 3.91
N PHE A 368 -19.68 6.39 4.02
CA PHE A 368 -19.00 5.17 4.39
C PHE A 368 -19.38 4.84 5.83
N THR A 369 -20.31 3.93 5.97
CA THR A 369 -20.39 3.15 7.19
C THR A 369 -19.07 2.35 7.31
N SER A 370 -18.67 2.01 8.51
CA SER A 370 -17.53 1.11 8.76
C SER A 370 -17.60 -0.15 7.90
N GLU A 371 -18.81 -0.61 7.56
CA GLU A 371 -19.10 -1.76 6.71
C GLU A 371 -18.73 -1.52 5.25
N GLN A 372 -19.05 -0.35 4.71
CA GLN A 372 -18.71 0.01 3.34
C GLN A 372 -17.19 0.19 3.20
N LEU A 373 -16.52 0.80 4.18
CA LEU A 373 -15.08 0.95 4.17
C LEU A 373 -14.37 -0.41 4.11
N ALA A 374 -14.83 -1.40 4.89
CA ALA A 374 -14.25 -2.75 4.86
C ALA A 374 -14.38 -3.43 3.49
N VAL A 375 -15.43 -3.11 2.73
CA VAL A 375 -15.67 -3.65 1.38
C VAL A 375 -14.87 -2.89 0.32
N TYR A 376 -14.75 -1.56 0.43
CA TYR A 376 -14.14 -0.74 -0.62
C TYR A 376 -12.63 -0.56 -0.47
N VAL A 377 -12.08 -0.70 0.73
CA VAL A 377 -10.65 -0.52 1.01
C VAL A 377 -9.89 -1.85 0.94
N GLY A 378 -8.69 -1.82 0.36
CA GLY A 378 -7.83 -2.99 0.25
C GLY A 378 -8.05 -3.83 -1.01
N HIS A 379 -8.74 -3.30 -2.03
CA HIS A 379 -8.75 -3.89 -3.36
C HIS A 379 -7.34 -3.89 -3.95
N CYS A 380 -6.97 -4.94 -4.66
CA CYS A 380 -5.69 -5.00 -5.34
C CYS A 380 -5.90 -5.18 -6.84
N THR A 381 -5.23 -4.34 -7.66
CA THR A 381 -5.29 -4.42 -9.12
C THR A 381 -4.89 -5.80 -9.65
N ILE A 382 -3.94 -6.45 -8.99
CA ILE A 382 -3.34 -7.71 -9.46
C ILE A 382 -3.72 -8.95 -8.63
N ASN A 383 -4.46 -8.76 -7.53
CA ASN A 383 -4.96 -9.87 -6.72
C ASN A 383 -6.49 -9.77 -6.59
N PRO A 384 -7.25 -10.50 -7.39
CA PRO A 384 -8.72 -10.43 -7.37
C PRO A 384 -9.34 -10.98 -6.08
N LEU A 385 -8.56 -11.71 -5.26
CA LEU A 385 -9.04 -12.31 -4.01
C LEU A 385 -8.81 -11.43 -2.78
N ALA A 386 -8.07 -10.31 -2.91
CA ALA A 386 -7.61 -9.51 -1.78
C ALA A 386 -8.72 -9.00 -0.85
N HIS A 387 -9.95 -8.89 -1.34
CA HIS A 387 -11.11 -8.38 -0.59
C HIS A 387 -12.29 -9.36 -0.53
N LEU A 388 -12.08 -10.61 -0.95
CA LEU A 388 -13.13 -11.64 -0.86
C LEU A 388 -13.12 -12.27 0.53
N PRO A 389 -14.31 -12.65 1.06
CA PRO A 389 -14.43 -13.33 2.35
C PRO A 389 -14.13 -14.83 2.26
N PHE A 390 -13.68 -15.34 1.12
CA PHE A 390 -13.40 -16.76 0.86
C PHE A 390 -12.27 -16.95 -0.15
N ASP A 391 -11.59 -18.09 -0.11
CA ASP A 391 -10.67 -18.55 -1.16
C ASP A 391 -11.43 -19.31 -2.26
N ILE A 392 -10.84 -19.43 -3.45
CA ILE A 392 -11.47 -20.14 -4.58
C ILE A 392 -11.81 -21.60 -4.25
N ASP A 393 -10.96 -22.27 -3.48
CA ASP A 393 -11.15 -23.67 -3.04
C ASP A 393 -12.33 -23.83 -2.06
N GLN A 394 -12.78 -22.76 -1.41
CA GLN A 394 -13.96 -22.76 -0.52
C GLN A 394 -15.28 -22.62 -1.28
N LEU A 395 -15.25 -22.30 -2.57
CA LEU A 395 -16.45 -22.27 -3.39
C LEU A 395 -17.00 -23.68 -3.60
N PRO A 396 -18.33 -23.85 -3.62
CA PRO A 396 -18.95 -25.14 -3.92
C PRO A 396 -18.41 -25.73 -5.23
N ALA A 397 -18.28 -27.05 -5.30
CA ALA A 397 -17.97 -27.70 -6.57
C ALA A 397 -19.01 -27.33 -7.63
N ALA A 398 -18.59 -27.29 -8.89
CA ALA A 398 -19.50 -26.97 -9.99
C ALA A 398 -20.61 -28.02 -10.05
N GLU A 399 -21.87 -27.59 -9.96
CA GLU A 399 -23.05 -28.48 -9.97
C GLU A 399 -23.10 -29.41 -11.19
N LYS A 400 -22.64 -28.91 -12.36
CA LYS A 400 -22.59 -29.65 -13.61
C LYS A 400 -21.30 -30.44 -13.85
N GLY A 401 -20.42 -30.51 -12.83
CA GLY A 401 -19.10 -31.12 -12.98
C GLY A 401 -18.16 -30.37 -13.90
N SER A 402 -17.13 -31.04 -14.46
CA SER A 402 -16.18 -30.46 -15.37
C SER A 402 -16.83 -30.09 -16.71
N GLN A 403 -16.66 -28.82 -17.15
CA GLN A 403 -17.18 -28.28 -18.41
C GLN A 403 -16.04 -27.96 -19.37
N LYS A 404 -16.33 -27.99 -20.67
CA LYS A 404 -15.43 -27.50 -21.72
C LYS A 404 -15.61 -26.00 -21.88
N VAL A 405 -14.63 -25.22 -21.41
CA VAL A 405 -14.68 -23.75 -21.40
C VAL A 405 -13.75 -23.18 -22.47
N LEU A 406 -14.29 -22.36 -23.36
CA LEU A 406 -13.53 -21.61 -24.33
C LEU A 406 -13.36 -20.15 -23.83
N ILE A 407 -12.12 -19.70 -23.70
CA ILE A 407 -11.79 -18.31 -23.37
C ILE A 407 -11.22 -17.64 -24.60
N VAL A 408 -11.81 -16.50 -24.98
CA VAL A 408 -11.46 -15.75 -26.20
C VAL A 408 -10.69 -14.50 -25.81
N GLY A 409 -9.39 -14.48 -26.08
CA GLY A 409 -8.45 -13.41 -25.83
C GLY A 409 -7.44 -13.74 -24.73
N GLY A 410 -6.17 -13.71 -25.07
CA GLY A 410 -5.02 -14.02 -24.21
C GLY A 410 -4.45 -12.81 -23.45
N GLY A 411 -5.26 -11.75 -23.25
CA GLY A 411 -4.96 -10.66 -22.34
C GLY A 411 -5.04 -11.08 -20.86
N ILE A 412 -4.72 -10.19 -19.94
CA ILE A 412 -4.67 -10.50 -18.49
C ILE A 412 -6.01 -11.02 -17.96
N ALA A 413 -7.14 -10.47 -18.43
CA ALA A 413 -8.47 -10.94 -18.04
C ALA A 413 -8.72 -12.40 -18.48
N GLY A 414 -8.37 -12.73 -19.73
CA GLY A 414 -8.52 -14.10 -20.24
C GLY A 414 -7.55 -15.07 -19.57
N ILE A 415 -6.31 -14.67 -19.32
CA ILE A 415 -5.33 -15.47 -18.58
C ILE A 415 -5.84 -15.76 -17.16
N GLN A 416 -6.31 -14.74 -16.42
CA GLN A 416 -6.84 -14.96 -15.05
C GLN A 416 -8.08 -15.86 -15.07
N ALA A 417 -8.98 -15.68 -16.06
CA ALA A 417 -10.13 -16.53 -16.21
C ALA A 417 -9.75 -17.99 -16.50
N ALA A 418 -8.73 -18.21 -17.33
CA ALA A 418 -8.22 -19.55 -17.67
C ALA A 418 -7.65 -20.25 -16.42
N ILE A 419 -6.82 -19.55 -15.65
CA ILE A 419 -6.27 -20.05 -14.38
C ILE A 419 -7.40 -20.45 -13.45
N THR A 420 -8.33 -19.53 -13.19
CA THR A 420 -9.44 -19.77 -12.25
C THR A 420 -10.34 -20.91 -12.70
N ALA A 421 -10.65 -21.02 -14.00
CA ALA A 421 -11.47 -22.11 -14.51
C ALA A 421 -10.75 -23.47 -14.40
N ALA A 422 -9.43 -23.50 -14.65
CA ALA A 422 -8.63 -24.71 -14.49
C ALA A 422 -8.54 -25.15 -13.02
N GLU A 423 -8.31 -24.21 -12.09
CA GLU A 423 -8.32 -24.46 -10.63
C GLU A 423 -9.67 -25.01 -10.17
N ARG A 424 -10.75 -24.67 -10.85
CA ARG A 424 -12.11 -25.19 -10.58
C ARG A 424 -12.38 -26.54 -11.27
N GLY A 425 -11.41 -27.13 -11.93
CA GLY A 425 -11.49 -28.45 -12.54
C GLY A 425 -12.19 -28.50 -13.90
N HIS A 426 -12.32 -27.37 -14.60
CA HIS A 426 -12.87 -27.35 -15.95
C HIS A 426 -11.80 -27.68 -17.00
N LYS A 427 -12.22 -28.14 -18.18
CA LYS A 427 -11.37 -28.31 -19.38
C LYS A 427 -11.30 -26.98 -20.11
N VAL A 428 -10.15 -26.32 -20.03
CA VAL A 428 -9.99 -24.93 -20.48
C VAL A 428 -9.17 -24.86 -21.75
N THR A 429 -9.70 -24.14 -22.76
CA THR A 429 -8.98 -23.74 -23.95
C THR A 429 -8.98 -22.22 -24.02
N LEU A 430 -7.78 -21.61 -24.08
CA LEU A 430 -7.55 -20.17 -24.25
C LEU A 430 -7.12 -19.91 -25.69
N ALA A 431 -7.91 -19.16 -26.45
CA ALA A 431 -7.58 -18.78 -27.83
C ALA A 431 -7.15 -17.31 -27.93
N GLU A 432 -6.00 -17.06 -28.54
CA GLU A 432 -5.42 -15.74 -28.76
C GLU A 432 -5.15 -15.52 -30.25
N LYS A 433 -5.62 -14.40 -30.81
CA LYS A 433 -5.45 -14.08 -32.24
C LYS A 433 -4.03 -13.73 -32.65
N SER A 434 -3.24 -13.20 -31.72
CA SER A 434 -1.85 -12.82 -31.94
C SER A 434 -0.87 -13.97 -31.64
N ASP A 435 0.41 -13.72 -31.85
CA ASP A 435 1.52 -14.63 -31.53
C ASP A 435 2.02 -14.46 -30.07
N LYS A 436 1.38 -13.55 -29.27
CA LYS A 436 1.81 -13.21 -27.91
C LYS A 436 0.64 -13.18 -26.93
N LEU A 437 0.87 -13.68 -25.71
CA LEU A 437 -0.01 -13.48 -24.58
C LEU A 437 0.31 -12.15 -23.86
N GLY A 438 -0.63 -11.66 -23.04
CA GLY A 438 -0.48 -10.46 -22.24
C GLY A 438 -1.32 -9.27 -22.74
N GLY A 439 -1.87 -9.35 -23.95
CA GLY A 439 -2.74 -8.32 -24.52
C GLY A 439 -2.07 -6.94 -24.56
N LEU A 440 -2.82 -5.89 -24.21
CA LEU A 440 -2.31 -4.51 -24.26
C LEU A 440 -1.12 -4.24 -23.32
N LEU A 441 -0.83 -5.11 -22.33
CA LEU A 441 0.33 -4.91 -21.45
C LEU A 441 1.69 -5.07 -22.16
N TYR A 442 1.72 -5.37 -23.47
CA TYR A 442 2.98 -5.40 -24.25
C TYR A 442 3.77 -4.07 -24.16
N PHE A 443 3.10 -2.93 -23.95
CA PHE A 443 3.75 -1.63 -23.79
C PHE A 443 4.77 -1.62 -22.63
N THR A 444 4.55 -2.45 -21.62
CA THR A 444 5.46 -2.56 -20.45
C THR A 444 6.82 -3.13 -20.80
N ASP A 445 6.97 -3.75 -21.98
CA ASP A 445 8.26 -4.27 -22.45
C ASP A 445 9.22 -3.12 -22.82
N VAL A 446 8.66 -1.96 -23.10
CA VAL A 446 9.36 -0.74 -23.54
C VAL A 446 9.34 0.33 -22.45
N ASP A 447 8.21 0.54 -21.77
CA ASP A 447 8.04 1.60 -20.79
C ASP A 447 8.92 1.39 -19.56
N ILE A 448 9.81 2.35 -19.32
CA ILE A 448 10.82 2.29 -18.24
C ILE A 448 10.22 2.50 -16.84
N ASP A 449 9.05 3.13 -16.74
CA ASP A 449 8.37 3.37 -15.46
C ASP A 449 7.46 2.23 -15.03
N LYS A 450 7.35 1.16 -15.84
CA LYS A 450 6.42 0.04 -15.61
C LYS A 450 7.10 -1.32 -15.31
N PRO A 451 8.25 -1.40 -14.61
CA PRO A 451 8.94 -2.68 -14.39
C PRO A 451 8.11 -3.67 -13.55
N ASP A 452 7.36 -3.18 -12.53
CA ASP A 452 6.51 -4.03 -11.71
C ASP A 452 5.33 -4.60 -12.51
N LEU A 453 4.74 -3.78 -13.40
CA LEU A 453 3.64 -4.22 -14.25
C LEU A 453 4.11 -5.21 -15.34
N ARG A 454 5.31 -5.03 -15.89
CA ARG A 454 5.98 -6.01 -16.76
C ARG A 454 6.16 -7.34 -16.05
N ASN A 455 6.71 -7.29 -14.84
CA ASN A 455 6.92 -8.48 -14.03
C ASN A 455 5.61 -9.22 -13.76
N PHE A 456 4.53 -8.48 -13.47
CA PHE A 456 3.19 -9.07 -13.29
C PHE A 456 2.69 -9.72 -14.59
N LYS A 457 2.79 -9.07 -15.74
CA LYS A 457 2.42 -9.65 -17.05
C LYS A 457 3.17 -10.96 -17.29
N ASP A 458 4.48 -10.94 -17.11
CA ASP A 458 5.33 -12.11 -17.36
C ASP A 458 5.05 -13.25 -16.37
N MET A 459 4.76 -12.92 -15.11
CA MET A 459 4.33 -13.88 -14.10
C MET A 459 3.01 -14.54 -14.51
N MET A 460 2.00 -13.78 -14.93
CA MET A 460 0.71 -14.31 -15.36
C MET A 460 0.83 -15.24 -16.59
N ILE A 461 1.71 -14.88 -17.54
CA ILE A 461 2.00 -15.72 -18.70
C ILE A 461 2.69 -17.04 -18.30
N ARG A 462 3.57 -17.01 -17.29
CA ARG A 462 4.17 -18.24 -16.75
C ARG A 462 3.13 -19.07 -16.00
N GLU A 463 2.29 -18.42 -15.19
CA GLU A 463 1.31 -19.10 -14.35
C GLU A 463 0.26 -19.86 -15.16
N VAL A 464 -0.32 -19.26 -16.22
CA VAL A 464 -1.30 -19.96 -17.05
C VAL A 464 -0.75 -21.25 -17.70
N LYS A 465 0.57 -21.26 -17.99
CA LYS A 465 1.26 -22.43 -18.55
C LYS A 465 1.54 -23.53 -17.52
N ARG A 466 1.39 -23.26 -16.23
CA ARG A 466 1.53 -24.25 -15.13
C ARG A 466 0.22 -25.01 -14.86
N HIS A 467 -0.90 -24.48 -15.37
CA HIS A 467 -2.20 -25.10 -15.27
C HIS A 467 -2.52 -25.94 -16.51
N ASP A 468 -3.46 -26.87 -16.38
CA ASP A 468 -3.96 -27.69 -17.50
C ASP A 468 -4.89 -26.84 -18.40
N VAL A 469 -4.26 -25.92 -19.16
CA VAL A 469 -4.92 -25.01 -20.10
C VAL A 469 -4.34 -25.23 -21.50
N GLU A 470 -5.20 -25.61 -22.44
CA GLU A 470 -4.82 -25.64 -23.87
C GLU A 470 -4.77 -24.21 -24.40
N ILE A 471 -3.61 -23.79 -24.95
CA ILE A 471 -3.41 -22.43 -25.48
C ILE A 471 -3.29 -22.49 -27.00
N LEU A 472 -4.26 -21.87 -27.69
CA LEU A 472 -4.30 -21.74 -29.15
C LEU A 472 -3.85 -20.34 -29.55
N MET A 473 -2.61 -20.21 -29.99
CA MET A 473 -2.06 -18.96 -30.52
C MET A 473 -2.40 -18.78 -31.98
N ASN A 474 -2.34 -17.54 -32.49
CA ASN A 474 -2.67 -17.18 -33.89
C ASN A 474 -4.06 -17.69 -34.29
N THR A 475 -5.01 -17.71 -33.32
CA THR A 475 -6.35 -18.26 -33.52
C THR A 475 -7.41 -17.18 -33.30
N GLU A 476 -7.97 -16.68 -34.39
CA GLU A 476 -9.12 -15.77 -34.35
C GLU A 476 -10.40 -16.58 -34.15
N VAL A 477 -11.11 -16.29 -33.07
CA VAL A 477 -12.36 -16.99 -32.75
C VAL A 477 -13.53 -16.27 -33.42
N THR A 478 -14.16 -16.96 -34.38
CA THR A 478 -15.38 -16.52 -35.05
C THR A 478 -16.61 -17.27 -34.52
N PRO A 479 -17.84 -16.84 -34.84
CA PRO A 479 -19.04 -17.61 -34.53
C PRO A 479 -19.02 -19.04 -35.07
N GLU A 480 -18.41 -19.24 -36.26
CA GLU A 480 -18.26 -20.55 -36.89
C GLU A 480 -17.29 -21.44 -36.10
N PHE A 481 -16.15 -20.88 -35.64
CA PHE A 481 -15.21 -21.55 -34.77
C PHE A 481 -15.90 -22.04 -33.48
N ILE A 482 -16.72 -21.19 -32.84
CA ILE A 482 -17.44 -21.56 -31.60
C ILE A 482 -18.40 -22.72 -31.86
N LYS A 483 -19.14 -22.72 -33.00
CA LYS A 483 -20.05 -23.80 -33.36
C LYS A 483 -19.33 -25.12 -33.58
N GLU A 484 -18.18 -25.11 -34.23
CA GLU A 484 -17.36 -26.29 -34.50
C GLU A 484 -16.70 -26.79 -33.20
N PHE A 485 -16.13 -25.88 -32.42
CA PHE A 485 -15.48 -26.21 -31.14
C PHE A 485 -16.46 -26.79 -30.11
N ALA A 486 -17.73 -26.36 -30.18
CA ALA A 486 -18.83 -26.80 -29.33
C ALA A 486 -18.49 -26.79 -27.82
N PRO A 487 -18.16 -25.61 -27.23
CA PRO A 487 -17.90 -25.49 -25.80
C PRO A 487 -19.20 -25.50 -25.00
N ASP A 488 -19.13 -25.91 -23.72
CA ASP A 488 -20.24 -25.78 -22.77
C ASP A 488 -20.42 -24.31 -22.31
N ALA A 489 -19.31 -23.54 -22.28
CA ALA A 489 -19.31 -22.11 -21.94
C ALA A 489 -18.26 -21.34 -22.73
N VAL A 490 -18.57 -20.08 -23.06
CA VAL A 490 -17.64 -19.15 -23.71
C VAL A 490 -17.47 -17.92 -22.83
N LEU A 491 -16.23 -17.54 -22.56
CA LEU A 491 -15.88 -16.29 -21.90
C LEU A 491 -15.17 -15.38 -22.89
N ILE A 492 -15.73 -14.18 -23.12
CA ILE A 492 -15.18 -13.19 -24.06
C ILE A 492 -14.31 -12.20 -23.28
N ALA A 493 -12.99 -12.17 -23.59
CA ALA A 493 -11.98 -11.31 -22.99
C ALA A 493 -11.15 -10.59 -24.07
N THR A 494 -11.80 -10.14 -25.14
CA THR A 494 -11.15 -9.59 -26.35
C THR A 494 -10.57 -8.18 -26.18
N GLY A 495 -10.75 -7.56 -25.01
CA GLY A 495 -10.21 -6.23 -24.69
C GLY A 495 -10.94 -5.10 -25.42
N SER A 496 -10.21 -4.01 -25.65
CA SER A 496 -10.70 -2.78 -26.27
C SER A 496 -9.71 -2.23 -27.30
N VAL A 497 -10.17 -1.33 -28.13
CA VAL A 497 -9.34 -0.57 -29.07
C VAL A 497 -9.41 0.93 -28.73
N PRO A 498 -8.35 1.71 -28.97
CA PRO A 498 -8.36 3.15 -28.74
C PRO A 498 -9.45 3.84 -29.56
N ALA A 499 -10.19 4.75 -28.93
CA ALA A 499 -11.13 5.62 -29.64
C ALA A 499 -10.39 6.80 -30.28
N CYS A 500 -10.78 7.17 -31.50
CA CYS A 500 -10.32 8.38 -32.18
C CYS A 500 -11.35 9.51 -31.97
N PRO A 501 -10.96 10.65 -31.35
CA PRO A 501 -11.86 11.80 -31.23
C PRO A 501 -12.11 12.46 -32.62
N PRO A 502 -13.28 13.07 -32.82
CA PRO A 502 -13.61 13.75 -34.08
C PRO A 502 -12.93 15.13 -34.16
N ILE A 503 -11.64 15.15 -34.41
CA ILE A 503 -10.83 16.37 -34.56
C ILE A 503 -10.45 16.48 -36.03
N ASN A 504 -10.56 17.70 -36.61
CA ASN A 504 -10.14 17.95 -37.98
C ASN A 504 -8.66 17.64 -38.16
N GLY A 505 -8.31 16.85 -39.16
CA GLY A 505 -6.93 16.46 -39.45
C GLY A 505 -6.40 15.34 -38.55
N ILE A 506 -7.25 14.60 -37.84
CA ILE A 506 -6.87 13.48 -36.96
C ILE A 506 -6.03 12.40 -37.68
N GLU A 507 -6.14 12.29 -38.98
CA GLU A 507 -5.33 11.42 -39.83
C GLU A 507 -3.83 11.78 -39.82
N ASN A 508 -3.46 12.99 -39.39
CA ASN A 508 -2.07 13.43 -39.21
C ASN A 508 -1.49 13.04 -37.82
N ALA A 509 -2.30 12.45 -36.92
CA ALA A 509 -1.88 12.03 -35.61
C ALA A 509 -1.66 10.51 -35.55
N HIS A 510 -0.88 10.09 -34.57
CA HIS A 510 -0.65 8.69 -34.22
C HIS A 510 -1.33 8.32 -32.93
N GLN A 511 -1.74 7.07 -32.77
CA GLN A 511 -2.21 6.54 -31.50
C GLN A 511 -1.03 6.40 -30.53
N ALA A 512 -1.23 6.70 -29.24
CA ALA A 512 -0.19 6.59 -28.23
C ALA A 512 0.48 5.20 -28.19
N MET A 513 -0.31 4.13 -28.41
CA MET A 513 0.21 2.76 -28.40
C MET A 513 1.17 2.47 -29.55
N SER A 514 1.12 3.22 -30.66
CA SER A 514 2.05 3.06 -31.78
C SER A 514 3.49 3.47 -31.45
N VAL A 515 3.69 4.23 -30.37
CA VAL A 515 5.02 4.53 -29.82
C VAL A 515 5.67 3.27 -29.24
N TYR A 516 4.88 2.45 -28.54
CA TYR A 516 5.36 1.25 -27.85
C TYR A 516 5.53 0.04 -28.77
N ASP A 517 4.77 -0.07 -29.84
CA ASP A 517 4.90 -1.14 -30.85
C ASP A 517 5.90 -0.81 -31.96
N GLY A 518 6.46 0.42 -31.95
CA GLY A 518 7.47 0.87 -32.92
C GLY A 518 6.92 1.22 -34.29
N THR A 519 5.60 1.32 -34.46
CA THR A 519 4.98 1.75 -35.71
C THR A 519 4.95 3.27 -35.92
N CYS A 520 5.27 4.01 -34.82
CA CYS A 520 5.48 5.46 -34.85
C CYS A 520 6.85 5.78 -34.24
N GLU A 521 7.67 6.56 -34.96
CA GLU A 521 8.87 7.20 -34.46
C GLU A 521 8.58 8.69 -34.20
N PRO A 522 8.35 9.10 -32.93
CA PRO A 522 8.03 10.49 -32.63
C PRO A 522 9.21 11.43 -32.93
N GLY A 523 8.90 12.62 -33.42
CA GLY A 523 9.88 13.70 -33.59
C GLY A 523 10.40 14.24 -32.25
N LYS A 524 11.37 15.15 -32.29
CA LYS A 524 11.95 15.77 -31.09
C LYS A 524 10.90 16.49 -30.23
N LYS A 525 9.92 17.14 -30.85
CA LYS A 525 8.80 17.83 -30.20
C LYS A 525 7.52 17.05 -30.42
N VAL A 526 6.82 16.74 -29.32
CA VAL A 526 5.62 15.92 -29.32
C VAL A 526 4.49 16.65 -28.62
N VAL A 527 3.33 16.67 -29.24
CA VAL A 527 2.08 17.13 -28.60
C VAL A 527 1.19 15.92 -28.34
N MET A 528 0.91 15.66 -27.06
CA MET A 528 -0.06 14.66 -26.63
C MET A 528 -1.44 15.30 -26.57
N ILE A 529 -2.37 14.84 -27.44
CA ILE A 529 -3.74 15.34 -27.47
C ILE A 529 -4.61 14.43 -26.61
N GLY A 530 -5.10 15.00 -25.52
CA GLY A 530 -5.79 14.27 -24.45
C GLY A 530 -4.85 13.97 -23.27
N GLY A 531 -5.11 14.65 -22.16
CA GLY A 531 -4.36 14.52 -20.91
C GLY A 531 -4.97 13.49 -19.97
N GLY A 532 -5.62 12.43 -20.48
CA GLY A 532 -5.98 11.25 -19.70
C GLY A 532 -4.76 10.42 -19.30
N LEU A 533 -4.95 9.31 -18.58
CA LEU A 533 -3.83 8.46 -18.13
C LEU A 533 -2.90 8.05 -19.26
N VAL A 534 -3.46 7.57 -20.37
CA VAL A 534 -2.67 7.11 -21.52
C VAL A 534 -1.79 8.25 -22.07
N GLY A 535 -2.38 9.45 -22.26
CA GLY A 535 -1.63 10.60 -22.77
C GLY A 535 -0.56 11.09 -21.83
N CYS A 536 -0.85 11.15 -20.52
CA CYS A 536 0.12 11.57 -19.50
C CYS A 536 1.27 10.57 -19.35
N GLU A 537 0.98 9.27 -19.24
CA GLU A 537 1.99 8.23 -19.05
C GLU A 537 2.87 8.03 -20.28
N THR A 538 2.27 7.97 -21.48
CA THR A 538 3.04 7.90 -22.73
C THR A 538 3.87 9.18 -22.94
N GLY A 539 3.29 10.34 -22.64
CA GLY A 539 4.02 11.61 -22.69
C GLY A 539 5.21 11.64 -21.73
N LEU A 540 5.04 11.14 -20.50
CA LEU A 540 6.12 11.05 -19.51
C LEU A 540 7.24 10.11 -19.99
N TYR A 541 6.88 8.95 -20.53
CA TYR A 541 7.84 8.03 -21.13
C TYR A 541 8.66 8.73 -22.24
N LEU A 542 7.99 9.43 -23.17
CA LEU A 542 8.66 10.18 -24.23
C LEU A 542 9.55 11.31 -23.69
N GLN A 543 9.08 12.06 -22.68
CA GLN A 543 9.88 13.11 -22.04
C GLN A 543 11.17 12.53 -21.43
N LYS A 544 11.08 11.41 -20.72
CA LYS A 544 12.24 10.72 -20.10
C LYS A 544 13.19 10.10 -21.12
N THR A 545 12.69 9.77 -22.31
CA THR A 545 13.51 9.22 -23.41
C THR A 545 14.08 10.30 -24.34
N GLY A 546 13.91 11.58 -23.97
CA GLY A 546 14.63 12.71 -24.59
C GLY A 546 13.82 13.54 -25.56
N HIS A 547 12.51 13.37 -25.62
CA HIS A 547 11.60 14.24 -26.38
C HIS A 547 11.21 15.48 -25.53
N GLU A 548 10.71 16.51 -26.19
CA GLU A 548 10.11 17.70 -25.59
C GLU A 548 8.59 17.56 -25.72
N VAL A 549 7.91 17.25 -24.61
CA VAL A 549 6.49 16.86 -24.63
C VAL A 549 5.60 17.96 -24.07
N THR A 550 4.52 18.26 -24.80
CA THR A 550 3.41 19.11 -24.33
C THR A 550 2.13 18.29 -24.32
N VAL A 551 1.46 18.21 -23.17
CA VAL A 551 0.13 17.60 -23.04
C VAL A 551 -0.94 18.67 -23.12
N VAL A 552 -1.91 18.48 -24.01
CA VAL A 552 -3.08 19.35 -24.20
C VAL A 552 -4.32 18.63 -23.68
N GLU A 553 -5.01 19.23 -22.71
CA GLU A 553 -6.20 18.67 -22.09
C GLU A 553 -7.34 19.70 -22.04
N MET A 554 -8.52 19.30 -22.54
CA MET A 554 -9.68 20.18 -22.60
C MET A 554 -10.35 20.39 -21.23
N LEU A 555 -10.22 19.43 -20.34
CA LEU A 555 -10.73 19.52 -18.96
C LEU A 555 -9.85 20.45 -18.13
N ASP A 556 -10.29 20.72 -16.91
CA ASP A 556 -9.61 21.64 -15.99
C ASP A 556 -8.33 21.07 -15.37
N ARG A 557 -8.11 19.76 -15.48
CA ARG A 557 -6.91 19.07 -14.98
C ARG A 557 -6.55 17.86 -15.84
N VAL A 558 -5.26 17.50 -15.84
CA VAL A 558 -4.75 16.28 -16.46
C VAL A 558 -4.97 15.06 -15.59
N ALA A 559 -4.96 13.86 -16.17
CA ALA A 559 -5.20 12.58 -15.51
C ALA A 559 -6.48 12.56 -14.66
N ASN A 560 -7.55 13.22 -15.13
CA ASN A 560 -8.77 13.46 -14.37
C ASN A 560 -9.52 12.17 -13.98
N GLU A 561 -9.43 11.13 -14.81
CA GLU A 561 -10.02 9.81 -14.55
C GLU A 561 -9.20 8.94 -13.60
N SER A 562 -8.05 9.43 -13.18
CA SER A 562 -7.15 8.69 -12.31
C SER A 562 -7.55 8.78 -10.85
N PHE A 563 -7.21 7.76 -10.10
CA PHE A 563 -7.29 7.75 -8.66
C PHE A 563 -6.42 8.85 -8.03
N GLY A 564 -6.93 9.59 -7.05
CA GLY A 564 -6.33 10.84 -6.54
C GLY A 564 -4.84 10.76 -6.21
N MET A 565 -4.42 9.83 -5.35
CA MET A 565 -3.00 9.68 -4.99
C MET A 565 -2.12 9.28 -6.19
N TYR A 566 -2.67 8.47 -7.12
CA TYR A 566 -1.92 8.12 -8.32
C TYR A 566 -1.77 9.33 -9.24
N ARG A 567 -2.84 10.12 -9.39
CA ARG A 567 -2.80 11.37 -10.14
C ARG A 567 -1.75 12.33 -9.57
N GLU A 568 -1.74 12.51 -8.26
CA GLU A 568 -0.75 13.36 -7.57
C GLU A 568 0.67 12.88 -7.87
N ALA A 569 0.93 11.59 -7.75
CA ALA A 569 2.25 11.01 -8.03
C ALA A 569 2.67 11.18 -9.49
N LEU A 570 1.74 10.97 -10.44
CA LEU A 570 2.00 11.12 -11.87
C LEU A 570 2.28 12.59 -12.22
N VAL A 571 1.46 13.52 -11.76
CA VAL A 571 1.65 14.96 -12.01
C VAL A 571 2.98 15.44 -11.40
N TRP A 572 3.28 15.05 -10.17
CA TRP A 572 4.57 15.35 -9.54
C TRP A 572 5.76 14.85 -10.36
N GLU A 573 5.69 13.62 -10.88
CA GLU A 573 6.76 13.07 -11.72
C GLU A 573 6.87 13.78 -13.08
N MET A 574 5.73 14.18 -13.68
CA MET A 574 5.70 14.99 -14.89
C MET A 574 6.35 16.38 -14.67
N GLU A 575 6.03 17.06 -13.57
CA GLU A 575 6.62 18.35 -13.18
C GLU A 575 8.13 18.22 -12.94
N LYS A 576 8.56 17.18 -12.22
CA LYS A 576 9.96 16.88 -11.94
C LYS A 576 10.80 16.69 -13.22
N ASN A 577 10.17 16.16 -14.28
CA ASN A 577 10.78 16.00 -15.60
C ASN A 577 10.55 17.18 -16.53
N ASN A 578 10.06 18.32 -16.03
CA ASN A 578 9.80 19.55 -16.78
C ASN A 578 8.86 19.37 -17.99
N MET A 579 7.88 18.49 -17.87
CA MET A 579 6.90 18.25 -18.92
C MET A 579 5.86 19.37 -18.93
N THR A 580 5.53 19.89 -20.11
CA THR A 580 4.53 20.97 -20.24
C THR A 580 3.13 20.41 -20.22
N MET A 581 2.27 20.91 -19.33
CA MET A 581 0.86 20.54 -19.24
C MET A 581 -0.02 21.76 -19.49
N LEU A 582 -0.95 21.65 -20.43
CA LEU A 582 -1.90 22.70 -20.82
C LEU A 582 -3.34 22.22 -20.58
N PRO A 583 -3.84 22.26 -19.33
CA PRO A 583 -5.26 22.02 -19.06
C PRO A 583 -6.13 23.17 -19.59
N LYS A 584 -7.47 22.95 -19.68
CA LYS A 584 -8.45 23.90 -20.25
C LYS A 584 -8.10 24.32 -21.68
N THR A 585 -7.39 23.49 -22.41
CA THR A 585 -6.91 23.75 -23.75
C THR A 585 -7.44 22.67 -24.71
N LYS A 586 -8.33 23.07 -25.63
CA LYS A 586 -8.95 22.18 -26.59
C LYS A 586 -8.18 22.21 -27.92
N CYS A 587 -7.76 21.06 -28.42
CA CYS A 587 -7.28 20.92 -29.79
C CYS A 587 -8.45 21.11 -30.77
N LEU A 588 -8.34 22.03 -31.71
CA LEU A 588 -9.36 22.34 -32.73
C LEU A 588 -9.05 21.68 -34.07
N GLU A 589 -7.79 21.62 -34.44
CA GLU A 589 -7.32 21.12 -35.73
C GLU A 589 -5.90 20.56 -35.62
N ILE A 590 -5.61 19.54 -36.40
CA ILE A 590 -4.27 18.94 -36.53
C ILE A 590 -3.86 19.05 -38.00
N THR A 591 -2.75 19.73 -38.23
CA THR A 591 -2.15 19.83 -39.56
C THR A 591 -0.90 18.95 -39.65
N PRO A 592 -0.32 18.72 -40.83
CA PRO A 592 0.93 17.97 -40.95
C PRO A 592 2.11 18.55 -40.17
N ASN A 593 2.05 19.84 -39.79
CA ASN A 593 3.16 20.55 -39.15
C ASN A 593 2.82 21.24 -37.84
N SER A 594 1.55 21.22 -37.40
CA SER A 594 1.13 21.93 -36.17
C SER A 594 -0.18 21.40 -35.59
N VAL A 595 -0.40 21.72 -34.33
CA VAL A 595 -1.66 21.50 -33.63
C VAL A 595 -2.15 22.86 -33.14
#